data_b9148bc8cc5fb55c193ba26e7aa3c3ae
#
_entry.id   b9148bc8cc5fb55c193ba26e7aa3c3ae
#
_cell.length_a   1.000
_cell.length_b   1.000
_cell.length_c   1.000
_cell.angle_alpha   90.00
_cell.angle_beta   90.00
_cell.angle_gamma   90.00
#
_symmetry.space_group_name_H-M   'P 1'
#
loop_
_entity.id
_entity.type
_entity.pdbx_description
1 polymer ?
#
loop_
_entity_poly.entity_id
_entity_poly.type
_entity_poly.pdbx_seq_one_letter_code
_entity_poly.pdbx_strand_id
1 'polypeptide(L)'
;MRICSFLWVYYGYPTSTYEGVNVEEMRYKCGDILAGRDAGEVNPDLVAGVPDSGIAHAIGYANRSGVPFARPFIKYTPTWPRSFMPTQQSQRNLIARMKLIPVHKLIKDKSLLMIDDSIVRGTQLRETTEFLYNNGAKEVHIRPACPPLLYGCKSVSYTHLTLPTN
;
A
#
# COMPACT_ATOMS: atom_id res chain seq x y z
N MET A 1 1.48 -4.41 -29.89
CA MET A 1 0.64 -4.15 -28.70
C MET A 1 1.52 -3.55 -27.63
N ARG A 2 1.11 -2.47 -26.93
CA ARG A 2 1.91 -1.90 -25.84
C ARG A 2 1.25 -2.31 -24.53
N ILE A 3 2.00 -2.98 -23.65
CA ILE A 3 1.51 -3.46 -22.36
C ILE A 3 2.00 -2.49 -21.30
N CYS A 4 1.10 -2.13 -20.39
CA CYS A 4 1.40 -1.22 -19.29
C CYS A 4 1.87 -2.01 -18.07
N SER A 5 3.03 -1.68 -17.51
CA SER A 5 3.56 -2.31 -16.29
C SER A 5 2.64 -2.17 -15.07
N PHE A 6 1.76 -1.17 -15.09
CA PHE A 6 0.76 -0.94 -14.05
C PHE A 6 -0.25 -2.10 -13.93
N LEU A 7 -0.36 -2.90 -15.00
CA LEU A 7 -1.14 -4.14 -14.99
C LEU A 7 -0.66 -5.08 -13.87
N TRP A 8 0.64 -5.25 -13.71
CA TRP A 8 1.20 -6.11 -12.65
C TRP A 8 1.28 -5.38 -11.31
N VAL A 9 1.64 -4.12 -11.30
CA VAL A 9 1.85 -3.36 -10.05
C VAL A 9 0.53 -3.19 -9.28
N TYR A 10 -0.57 -2.91 -9.98
CA TYR A 10 -1.84 -2.55 -9.34
C TYR A 10 -3.07 -3.29 -9.86
N TYR A 11 -3.34 -3.26 -11.19
CA TYR A 11 -4.61 -3.73 -11.76
C TYR A 11 -4.79 -5.23 -11.75
N GLY A 12 -3.74 -5.99 -12.02
CA GLY A 12 -3.83 -7.41 -12.25
C GLY A 12 -4.33 -8.16 -11.03
N TYR A 13 -5.20 -9.12 -11.25
CA TYR A 13 -5.59 -10.01 -10.17
C TYR A 13 -4.41 -10.90 -9.77
N PRO A 14 -4.13 -11.12 -8.48
CA PRO A 14 -2.90 -11.79 -8.02
C PRO A 14 -2.61 -13.14 -8.66
N THR A 15 -3.66 -13.95 -8.91
CA THR A 15 -3.50 -15.27 -9.53
C THR A 15 -3.34 -15.25 -11.05
N SER A 16 -3.50 -14.08 -11.69
CA SER A 16 -3.41 -13.94 -13.14
C SER A 16 -1.96 -13.91 -13.62
N THR A 17 -1.78 -14.39 -14.85
CA THR A 17 -0.50 -14.38 -15.56
C THR A 17 -0.67 -13.65 -16.89
N TYR A 18 0.16 -12.65 -17.15
CA TYR A 18 0.19 -11.89 -18.40
C TYR A 18 1.58 -11.95 -18.98
N GLU A 19 1.70 -12.25 -20.28
CA GLU A 19 2.98 -12.41 -20.97
C GLU A 19 3.96 -13.36 -20.25
N GLY A 20 3.43 -14.42 -19.65
CA GLY A 20 4.22 -15.40 -18.92
C GLY A 20 4.68 -14.96 -17.51
N VAL A 21 4.29 -13.76 -17.06
CA VAL A 21 4.65 -13.22 -15.73
C VAL A 21 3.43 -13.22 -14.82
N ASN A 22 3.49 -13.94 -13.71
CA ASN A 22 2.44 -13.92 -12.69
C ASN A 22 2.44 -12.59 -11.92
N VAL A 23 1.25 -12.09 -11.60
CA VAL A 23 1.08 -10.79 -10.93
C VAL A 23 1.66 -10.80 -9.52
N GLU A 24 1.37 -11.82 -8.74
CA GLU A 24 1.82 -11.92 -7.34
C GLU A 24 3.34 -12.06 -7.25
N GLU A 25 3.93 -12.93 -8.07
CA GLU A 25 5.38 -13.12 -8.13
C GLU A 25 6.11 -11.83 -8.54
N MET A 26 5.55 -11.09 -9.50
CA MET A 26 6.12 -9.81 -9.91
C MET A 26 6.10 -8.79 -8.76
N ARG A 27 5.03 -8.73 -7.97
CA ARG A 27 4.94 -7.85 -6.81
C ARG A 27 5.96 -8.22 -5.74
N TYR A 28 6.18 -9.50 -5.48
CA TYR A 28 7.26 -9.96 -4.59
C TYR A 28 8.63 -9.52 -5.12
N LYS A 29 8.85 -9.64 -6.43
CA LYS A 29 10.12 -9.19 -7.05
C LYS A 29 10.33 -7.68 -6.95
N CYS A 30 9.28 -6.89 -7.08
CA CYS A 30 9.36 -5.45 -6.84
C CYS A 30 9.79 -5.13 -5.40
N GLY A 31 9.19 -5.80 -4.42
CA GLY A 31 9.57 -5.66 -3.01
C GLY A 31 11.02 -6.07 -2.73
N ASP A 32 11.47 -7.17 -3.31
CA ASP A 32 12.86 -7.63 -3.24
C ASP A 32 13.84 -6.57 -3.78
N ILE A 33 13.57 -6.03 -4.94
CA ILE A 33 14.42 -4.97 -5.54
C ILE A 33 14.42 -3.71 -4.67
N LEU A 34 13.27 -3.32 -4.13
CA LEU A 34 13.12 -2.16 -3.27
C LEU A 34 13.95 -2.31 -1.99
N ALA A 35 13.89 -3.47 -1.33
CA ALA A 35 14.72 -3.76 -0.16
C ALA A 35 16.22 -3.72 -0.47
N GLY A 36 16.61 -4.21 -1.65
CA GLY A 36 18.01 -4.14 -2.08
C GLY A 36 18.53 -2.71 -2.29
N ARG A 37 17.65 -1.78 -2.67
CA ARG A 37 18.00 -0.35 -2.82
C ARG A 37 18.03 0.38 -1.48
N ASP A 38 17.19 -0.02 -0.54
CA ASP A 38 17.05 0.57 0.78
C ASP A 38 18.09 0.09 1.81
N ALA A 39 18.98 -0.81 1.44
CA ALA A 39 19.90 -1.47 2.37
C ALA A 39 20.70 -0.44 3.22
N GLY A 40 20.38 -0.40 4.51
CA GLY A 40 21.03 0.45 5.50
C GLY A 40 20.49 1.88 5.64
N GLU A 41 19.51 2.30 4.84
CA GLU A 41 18.92 3.64 4.96
C GLU A 41 17.94 3.75 6.14
N VAL A 42 17.19 2.68 6.42
CA VAL A 42 16.20 2.62 7.49
C VAL A 42 16.32 1.32 8.26
N ASN A 43 16.01 1.36 9.55
CA ASN A 43 16.03 0.19 10.43
C ASN A 43 14.69 0.01 11.14
N PRO A 44 13.64 -0.45 10.43
CA PRO A 44 12.32 -0.62 11.01
C PRO A 44 12.22 -1.89 11.86
N ASP A 45 11.34 -1.87 12.86
CA ASP A 45 11.00 -3.04 13.65
C ASP A 45 10.18 -4.06 12.84
N LEU A 46 9.37 -3.58 11.90
CA LEU A 46 8.55 -4.43 11.03
C LEU A 46 8.23 -3.76 9.69
N VAL A 47 7.98 -4.60 8.70
CA VAL A 47 7.49 -4.22 7.37
C VAL A 47 6.00 -4.55 7.27
N ALA A 48 5.23 -3.66 6.69
CA ALA A 48 3.81 -3.85 6.45
C ALA A 48 3.39 -3.30 5.08
N GLY A 49 2.36 -3.91 4.50
CA GLY A 49 1.74 -3.42 3.26
C GLY A 49 0.45 -2.66 3.55
N VAL A 50 0.22 -1.60 2.78
CA VAL A 50 -1.11 -0.98 2.74
C VAL A 50 -2.08 -1.96 2.08
N PRO A 51 -3.16 -2.37 2.75
CA PRO A 51 -4.10 -3.34 2.19
C PRO A 51 -4.91 -2.77 1.01
N ASP A 52 -5.14 -3.56 -0.02
CA ASP A 52 -4.65 -4.93 -0.24
C ASP A 52 -3.43 -4.93 -1.17
N SER A 53 -3.26 -3.87 -1.96
CA SER A 53 -2.30 -3.76 -3.07
C SER A 53 -0.83 -3.76 -2.65
N GLY A 54 -0.51 -3.18 -1.48
CA GLY A 54 0.85 -3.12 -0.96
C GLY A 54 1.36 -4.41 -0.31
N ILE A 55 0.47 -5.37 0.00
CA ILE A 55 0.83 -6.55 0.82
C ILE A 55 1.87 -7.43 0.14
N ALA A 56 1.68 -7.78 -1.11
CA ALA A 56 2.62 -8.64 -1.84
C ALA A 56 4.01 -7.99 -1.98
N HIS A 57 4.05 -6.69 -2.26
CA HIS A 57 5.29 -5.92 -2.29
C HIS A 57 6.01 -5.92 -0.92
N ALA A 58 5.25 -5.78 0.16
CA ALA A 58 5.79 -5.80 1.52
C ALA A 58 6.35 -7.17 1.91
N ILE A 59 5.71 -8.26 1.50
CA ILE A 59 6.22 -9.63 1.69
C ILE A 59 7.56 -9.80 0.97
N GLY A 60 7.65 -9.37 -0.29
CA GLY A 60 8.89 -9.44 -1.06
C GLY A 60 10.03 -8.64 -0.41
N TYR A 61 9.73 -7.45 0.11
CA TYR A 61 10.67 -6.62 0.85
C TYR A 61 11.15 -7.32 2.14
N ALA A 62 10.22 -7.84 2.94
CA ALA A 62 10.53 -8.52 4.20
C ALA A 62 11.41 -9.76 3.98
N ASN A 63 11.11 -10.55 2.95
CA ASN A 63 11.86 -11.75 2.60
C ASN A 63 13.34 -11.44 2.29
N ARG A 64 13.62 -10.31 1.64
CA ARG A 64 14.98 -9.91 1.31
C ARG A 64 15.70 -9.20 2.45
N SER A 65 15.03 -8.29 3.14
CA SER A 65 15.63 -7.49 4.20
C SER A 65 15.86 -8.26 5.49
N GLY A 66 15.12 -9.36 5.70
CA GLY A 66 15.09 -10.10 6.97
C GLY A 66 14.27 -9.40 8.06
N VAL A 67 13.70 -8.22 7.80
CA VAL A 67 12.80 -7.53 8.73
C VAL A 67 11.43 -8.23 8.74
N PRO A 68 10.86 -8.54 9.92
CA PRO A 68 9.60 -9.26 10.00
C PRO A 68 8.45 -8.56 9.28
N PHE A 69 7.70 -9.31 8.46
CA PHE A 69 6.42 -8.84 7.94
C PHE A 69 5.34 -8.96 9.01
N ALA A 70 4.56 -7.88 9.18
CA ALA A 70 3.41 -7.88 10.08
C ALA A 70 2.25 -7.08 9.50
N ARG A 71 1.07 -7.24 10.08
CA ARG A 71 -0.13 -6.48 9.71
C ARG A 71 -0.54 -5.58 10.88
N PRO A 72 0.00 -4.36 10.99
CA PRO A 72 -0.28 -3.45 12.10
C PRO A 72 -1.73 -2.94 12.09
N PHE A 73 -2.42 -3.09 10.99
CA PHE A 73 -3.84 -2.87 10.87
C PHE A 73 -4.49 -3.82 9.87
N ILE A 74 -5.76 -4.07 10.07
CA ILE A 74 -6.57 -4.93 9.22
C ILE A 74 -7.63 -4.07 8.54
N LYS A 75 -7.78 -4.25 7.25
CA LYS A 75 -8.87 -3.61 6.50
C LYS A 75 -10.18 -4.27 6.90
N TYR A 76 -11.11 -3.48 7.40
CA TYR A 76 -12.45 -3.96 7.65
C TYR A 76 -13.22 -4.05 6.34
N THR A 77 -13.56 -5.27 5.96
CA THR A 77 -14.42 -5.53 4.80
C THR A 77 -15.75 -6.09 5.33
N PRO A 78 -16.79 -5.25 5.50
CA PRO A 78 -18.09 -5.76 5.91
C PRO A 78 -18.64 -6.70 4.83
N THR A 79 -19.07 -7.88 5.23
CA THR A 79 -19.74 -8.87 4.37
C THR A 79 -21.21 -8.54 4.12
N TRP A 80 -21.62 -7.32 4.39
CA TRP A 80 -23.01 -6.89 4.25
C TRP A 80 -23.36 -6.74 2.76
N PRO A 81 -24.55 -7.24 2.35
CA PRO A 81 -25.06 -7.02 1.01
C PRO A 81 -25.15 -5.52 0.69
N ARG A 82 -24.95 -5.16 -0.58
CA ARG A 82 -25.03 -3.75 -1.04
C ARG A 82 -26.34 -3.04 -0.68
N SER A 83 -27.42 -3.80 -0.42
CA SER A 83 -28.72 -3.28 0.06
C SER A 83 -28.68 -2.64 1.45
N PHE A 84 -27.64 -2.88 2.24
CA PHE A 84 -27.42 -2.29 3.55
C PHE A 84 -26.50 -1.04 3.54
N MET A 85 -26.44 -0.32 2.45
CA MET A 85 -25.77 0.97 2.46
C MET A 85 -26.52 1.94 3.38
N PRO A 86 -25.90 2.44 4.48
CA PRO A 86 -26.57 3.33 5.40
C PRO A 86 -27.01 4.60 4.69
N THR A 87 -28.28 4.96 4.86
CA THR A 87 -28.84 6.19 4.31
C THR A 87 -28.38 7.44 5.06
N GLN A 88 -28.00 7.28 6.34
CA GLN A 88 -27.57 8.39 7.18
C GLN A 88 -26.08 8.70 7.02
N GLN A 89 -25.75 9.99 6.89
CA GLN A 89 -24.37 10.48 6.72
C GLN A 89 -23.47 10.14 7.92
N SER A 90 -24.01 10.15 9.15
CA SER A 90 -23.30 9.77 10.36
C SER A 90 -22.79 8.32 10.34
N GLN A 91 -23.62 7.41 9.85
CA GLN A 91 -23.25 6.00 9.70
C GLN A 91 -22.23 5.79 8.57
N ARG A 92 -22.34 6.54 7.45
CA ARG A 92 -21.34 6.53 6.39
C ARG A 92 -19.97 7.01 6.90
N ASN A 93 -19.95 8.05 7.72
CA ASN A 93 -18.72 8.57 8.33
C ASN A 93 -18.13 7.56 9.33
N LEU A 94 -18.96 6.86 10.09
CA LEU A 94 -18.51 5.80 11.00
C LEU A 94 -17.87 4.63 10.21
N ILE A 95 -18.54 4.15 9.17
CA ILE A 95 -18.02 3.09 8.29
C ILE A 95 -16.72 3.53 7.58
N ALA A 96 -16.64 4.79 7.16
CA ALA A 96 -15.42 5.34 6.57
C ALA A 96 -14.25 5.36 7.58
N ARG A 97 -14.51 5.64 8.85
CA ARG A 97 -13.51 5.58 9.95
C ARG A 97 -13.13 4.15 10.34
N MET A 98 -14.01 3.18 10.13
CA MET A 98 -13.77 1.76 10.43
C MET A 98 -12.98 1.01 9.34
N LYS A 99 -12.49 1.71 8.31
CA LYS A 99 -11.76 1.08 7.21
C LYS A 99 -10.52 0.32 7.65
N LEU A 100 -9.86 0.79 8.70
CA LEU A 100 -8.64 0.18 9.24
C LEU A 100 -8.82 -0.05 10.73
N ILE A 101 -8.62 -1.29 11.16
CA ILE A 101 -8.66 -1.68 12.58
C ILE A 101 -7.22 -1.88 13.05
N PRO A 102 -6.74 -1.11 14.07
CA PRO A 102 -5.37 -1.19 14.54
C PRO A 102 -5.11 -2.46 15.36
N VAL A 103 -3.92 -2.99 15.22
CA VAL A 103 -3.35 -4.01 16.11
C VAL A 103 -2.33 -3.31 17.00
N HIS A 104 -2.77 -2.73 18.10
CA HIS A 104 -1.98 -1.82 18.96
C HIS A 104 -0.60 -2.38 19.34
N LYS A 105 -0.48 -3.68 19.63
CA LYS A 105 0.80 -4.34 19.98
C LYS A 105 1.82 -4.31 18.84
N LEU A 106 1.37 -4.17 17.60
CA LEU A 106 2.23 -4.09 16.41
C LEU A 106 2.54 -2.64 16.01
N ILE A 107 1.89 -1.66 16.64
CA ILE A 107 2.07 -0.24 16.31
C ILE A 107 2.81 0.50 17.42
N LYS A 108 2.38 0.32 18.67
CA LYS A 108 2.86 1.11 19.80
C LYS A 108 4.37 0.97 19.98
N ASP A 109 5.04 2.12 20.03
CA ASP A 109 6.48 2.27 20.22
C ASP A 109 7.35 1.57 19.15
N LYS A 110 6.78 1.30 17.97
CA LYS A 110 7.44 0.64 16.84
C LYS A 110 7.82 1.60 15.73
N SER A 111 8.96 1.34 15.09
CA SER A 111 9.35 1.90 13.81
C SER A 111 8.78 1.01 12.70
N LEU A 112 7.90 1.56 11.88
CA LEU A 112 7.14 0.84 10.86
C LEU A 112 7.62 1.23 9.46
N LEU A 113 7.90 0.23 8.61
CA LEU A 113 8.07 0.45 7.19
C LEU A 113 6.80 0.03 6.45
N MET A 114 6.12 1.02 5.88
CA MET A 114 4.89 0.83 5.12
C MET A 114 5.18 0.80 3.63
N ILE A 115 4.70 -0.23 2.95
CA ILE A 115 4.82 -0.35 1.50
C ILE A 115 3.45 -0.24 0.87
N ASP A 116 3.33 0.63 -0.13
CA ASP A 116 2.15 0.76 -0.97
C ASP A 116 2.53 0.51 -2.44
N ASP A 117 1.56 0.24 -3.28
CA ASP A 117 1.81 0.05 -4.71
C ASP A 117 2.29 1.34 -5.38
N SER A 118 1.62 2.46 -5.10
CA SER A 118 1.85 3.74 -5.76
C SER A 118 1.30 4.92 -4.95
N ILE A 119 1.82 6.11 -5.20
CA ILE A 119 1.29 7.36 -4.66
C ILE A 119 0.64 8.16 -5.79
N VAL A 120 -0.67 8.37 -5.72
CA VAL A 120 -1.40 9.17 -6.72
C VAL A 120 -1.66 10.60 -6.20
N ARG A 121 -2.40 10.75 -5.12
CA ARG A 121 -2.74 12.05 -4.51
C ARG A 121 -2.15 12.25 -3.12
N GLY A 122 -1.53 11.24 -2.55
CA GLY A 122 -0.97 11.26 -1.20
C GLY A 122 -1.99 11.31 -0.05
N THR A 123 -3.28 11.53 -0.32
CA THR A 123 -4.31 11.65 0.73
C THR A 123 -4.43 10.38 1.56
N GLN A 124 -4.54 9.21 0.92
CA GLN A 124 -4.65 7.93 1.61
C GLN A 124 -3.40 7.63 2.44
N LEU A 125 -2.25 7.97 1.90
CA LEU A 125 -0.97 7.78 2.58
C LEU A 125 -0.86 8.65 3.82
N ARG A 126 -1.25 9.92 3.73
CA ARG A 126 -1.31 10.83 4.87
C ARG A 126 -2.26 10.32 5.94
N GLU A 127 -3.49 9.93 5.57
CA GLU A 127 -4.48 9.38 6.50
C GLU A 127 -3.96 8.12 7.20
N THR A 128 -3.27 7.23 6.48
CA THR A 128 -2.67 6.02 7.05
C THR A 128 -1.53 6.36 8.01
N THR A 129 -0.70 7.33 7.67
CA THR A 129 0.40 7.80 8.52
C THR A 129 -0.12 8.44 9.80
N GLU A 130 -1.08 9.35 9.70
CA GLU A 130 -1.74 9.96 10.84
C GLU A 130 -2.41 8.91 11.75
N PHE A 131 -3.07 7.92 11.14
CA PHE A 131 -3.66 6.80 11.87
C PHE A 131 -2.61 6.02 12.67
N LEU A 132 -1.46 5.71 12.10
CA LEU A 132 -0.39 4.97 12.78
C LEU A 132 0.20 5.78 13.94
N TYR A 133 0.50 7.07 13.74
CA TYR A 133 0.98 7.94 14.82
C TYR A 133 -0.05 8.11 15.94
N ASN A 134 -1.34 8.27 15.62
CA ASN A 134 -2.41 8.35 16.60
C ASN A 134 -2.58 7.05 17.40
N ASN A 135 -2.08 5.92 16.90
CA ASN A 135 -2.05 4.63 17.59
C ASN A 135 -0.69 4.34 18.24
N GLY A 136 0.21 5.33 18.32
CA GLY A 136 1.45 5.26 19.09
C GLY A 136 2.66 4.74 18.33
N ALA A 137 2.67 4.80 17.00
CA ALA A 137 3.87 4.49 16.22
C ALA A 137 5.01 5.45 16.59
N LYS A 138 6.22 4.93 16.73
CA LYS A 138 7.43 5.72 17.00
C LYS A 138 7.90 6.44 15.73
N GLU A 139 7.96 5.69 14.64
CA GLU A 139 8.37 6.18 13.33
C GLU A 139 7.57 5.47 12.23
N VAL A 140 7.32 6.17 11.13
CA VAL A 140 6.66 5.60 9.95
C VAL A 140 7.46 5.98 8.72
N HIS A 141 8.05 4.97 8.09
CA HIS A 141 8.74 5.08 6.82
C HIS A 141 7.84 4.57 5.71
N ILE A 142 7.87 5.18 4.54
CA ILE A 142 7.01 4.82 3.42
C ILE A 142 7.84 4.56 2.18
N ARG A 143 7.51 3.47 1.48
CA ARG A 143 8.13 3.11 0.20
C ARG A 143 7.06 2.71 -0.81
N PRO A 144 6.85 3.51 -1.86
CA PRO A 144 6.03 3.09 -2.99
C PRO A 144 6.80 2.08 -3.84
N ALA A 145 6.13 0.99 -4.23
CA ALA A 145 6.74 -0.04 -5.08
C ALA A 145 6.86 0.42 -6.54
N CYS A 146 5.96 1.31 -6.98
CA CYS A 146 6.00 1.91 -8.31
C CYS A 146 6.95 3.11 -8.33
N PRO A 147 7.84 3.23 -9.32
CA PRO A 147 8.65 4.42 -9.49
C PRO A 147 7.80 5.64 -9.87
N PRO A 148 8.33 6.88 -9.74
CA PRO A 148 7.63 8.09 -10.13
C PRO A 148 7.20 8.04 -11.61
N LEU A 149 5.97 8.48 -11.89
CA LEU A 149 5.48 8.64 -13.25
C LEU A 149 6.06 9.93 -13.83
N LEU A 150 7.01 9.79 -14.74
CA LEU A 150 7.68 10.93 -15.37
C LEU A 150 6.93 11.49 -16.58
N TYR A 151 6.03 10.70 -17.17
CA TYR A 151 5.31 11.06 -18.39
C TYR A 151 3.83 10.71 -18.25
N GLY A 152 2.96 11.55 -18.84
CA GLY A 152 1.53 11.30 -18.90
C GLY A 152 1.20 10.04 -19.72
N CYS A 153 0.22 9.27 -19.27
CA CYS A 153 -0.28 8.11 -19.99
C CYS A 153 -1.34 8.53 -21.02
N LYS A 154 -1.16 8.15 -22.27
CA LYS A 154 -2.13 8.45 -23.34
C LYS A 154 -3.47 7.68 -23.21
N SER A 155 -3.49 6.62 -22.41
CA SER A 155 -4.65 5.74 -22.26
C SER A 155 -5.51 6.08 -21.04
N VAL A 156 -5.05 6.96 -20.14
CA VAL A 156 -5.72 7.24 -18.87
C VAL A 156 -5.78 8.75 -18.63
N SER A 157 -6.98 9.28 -18.58
CA SER A 157 -7.24 10.73 -18.51
C SER A 157 -6.79 11.41 -17.21
N TYR A 158 -6.62 10.69 -16.12
CA TYR A 158 -6.17 11.27 -14.86
C TYR A 158 -4.66 11.36 -14.68
N THR A 159 -3.88 10.95 -15.66
CA THR A 159 -2.43 11.21 -15.67
C THR A 159 -2.06 12.64 -16.03
N HIS A 160 -3.04 13.51 -16.17
CA HIS A 160 -2.85 14.96 -16.19
C HIS A 160 -2.67 15.58 -14.80
N LEU A 161 -2.51 14.77 -13.77
CA LEU A 161 -2.15 15.25 -12.45
C LEU A 161 -0.71 15.79 -12.52
N THR A 162 -0.61 17.09 -12.73
CA THR A 162 0.58 17.83 -12.35
C THR A 162 0.84 17.51 -10.88
N LEU A 163 1.93 16.80 -10.61
CA LEU A 163 2.47 16.74 -9.26
C LEU A 163 2.65 18.19 -8.83
N PRO A 164 2.12 18.61 -7.66
CA PRO A 164 2.45 19.93 -7.15
C PRO A 164 3.98 19.98 -7.04
N THR A 165 4.56 20.80 -7.89
CA THR A 165 5.96 21.20 -7.77
C THR A 165 6.02 22.19 -6.61
N ASN A 166 6.33 21.69 -5.42
CA ASN A 166 6.84 22.46 -4.29
C ASN A 166 7.83 21.62 -3.54
#